data_31b5b2b3d580c386c964392c7000393f
#
_entry.id   31b5b2b3d580c386c964392c7000393f
#
_cell.length_a   1.000
_cell.length_b   1.000
_cell.length_c   1.000
_cell.angle_alpha   90.00
_cell.angle_beta   90.00
_cell.angle_gamma   90.00
#
_symmetry.space_group_name_H-M   'P 1'
#
loop_
_entity.id
_entity.type
_entity.pdbx_description
1 polymer ?
#
loop_
_entity_poly.entity_id
_entity_poly.type
_entity_poly.pdbx_seq_one_letter_code
_entity_poly.pdbx_strand_id
1 'polypeptide(L)'
;MVKNKEDIPKWVTDEIQNAKFEKPKEETRTGYILEIYDKDGKADAQLYEPVEDGRHIVTLDLPKNIKPTDLERGVVYEFTFESLKAPLSKKVAEFLKKEKEIDMDAVYQFNLKKMELLDVSSEESTEEIEE
;
A
#
# COMPACT_ATOMS: atom_id res chain seq x y z
N MET A 1 3.00 -29.51 14.30
CA MET A 1 3.93 -28.42 14.26
C MET A 1 3.39 -27.23 13.53
N VAL A 2 3.54 -26.10 14.10
CA VAL A 2 3.00 -24.89 13.51
C VAL A 2 3.92 -24.37 12.42
N LYS A 3 3.34 -24.07 11.29
CA LYS A 3 4.08 -23.40 10.23
C LYS A 3 3.97 -21.92 10.41
N ASN A 4 5.09 -21.25 10.42
CA ASN A 4 5.07 -19.82 10.57
C ASN A 4 6.26 -19.25 9.82
N LYS A 5 6.52 -17.97 10.03
CA LYS A 5 7.56 -17.30 9.29
C LYS A 5 8.94 -17.90 9.50
N GLU A 6 9.12 -18.54 10.65
CA GLU A 6 10.42 -19.11 10.96
C GLU A 6 10.72 -20.30 10.11
N ASP A 7 9.71 -20.87 9.46
CA ASP A 7 9.92 -22.00 8.59
C ASP A 7 10.43 -21.58 7.21
N ILE A 8 10.54 -20.31 6.96
CA ILE A 8 11.03 -19.84 5.67
C ILE A 8 12.54 -19.91 5.68
N PRO A 9 13.14 -20.59 4.69
CA PRO A 9 14.59 -20.72 4.66
C PRO A 9 15.29 -19.38 4.58
N LYS A 10 16.50 -19.35 5.11
CA LYS A 10 17.27 -18.12 5.15
C LYS A 10 17.53 -17.56 3.75
N TRP A 11 17.76 -18.42 2.77
CA TRP A 11 18.05 -17.92 1.42
C TRP A 11 16.86 -17.14 0.84
N VAL A 12 15.65 -17.53 1.23
CA VAL A 12 14.46 -16.80 0.79
C VAL A 12 14.35 -15.48 1.54
N THR A 13 14.49 -15.54 2.85
CA THR A 13 14.41 -14.35 3.68
C THR A 13 15.46 -13.34 3.29
N ASP A 14 16.69 -13.82 3.04
CA ASP A 14 17.78 -12.93 2.67
C ASP A 14 17.48 -12.22 1.37
N GLU A 15 16.94 -12.93 0.40
CA GLU A 15 16.65 -12.28 -0.86
C GLU A 15 15.57 -11.22 -0.71
N ILE A 16 14.55 -11.52 0.08
CA ILE A 16 13.47 -10.56 0.30
C ILE A 16 14.00 -9.32 1.00
N GLN A 17 14.83 -9.51 2.02
CA GLN A 17 15.37 -8.38 2.77
C GLN A 17 16.34 -7.55 1.96
N ASN A 18 17.04 -8.19 1.02
CA ASN A 18 18.03 -7.49 0.22
C ASN A 18 17.53 -7.15 -1.17
N ALA A 19 16.24 -7.32 -1.42
CA ALA A 19 15.69 -7.01 -2.72
C ALA A 19 15.89 -5.54 -3.02
N LYS A 20 16.29 -5.25 -4.26
CA LYS A 20 16.56 -3.88 -4.65
C LYS A 20 15.36 -3.29 -5.36
N PHE A 21 14.91 -2.16 -4.87
CA PHE A 21 13.78 -1.49 -5.48
C PHE A 21 14.19 -0.81 -6.78
N GLU A 22 13.33 -0.95 -7.75
CA GLU A 22 13.50 -0.25 -9.01
C GLU A 22 13.23 1.23 -8.76
N LYS A 23 13.45 2.02 -9.80
CA LYS A 23 13.22 3.45 -9.68
C LYS A 23 11.78 3.71 -9.22
N PRO A 24 11.60 4.54 -8.20
CA PRO A 24 10.24 4.82 -7.72
C PRO A 24 9.40 5.53 -8.75
N LYS A 25 8.11 5.27 -8.72
CA LYS A 25 7.15 5.96 -9.56
C LYS A 25 6.18 6.71 -8.71
N GLU A 26 5.97 7.98 -9.01
CA GLU A 26 5.00 8.76 -8.29
C GLU A 26 3.63 8.56 -8.90
N GLU A 27 2.64 8.30 -8.07
CA GLU A 27 1.27 8.10 -8.51
C GLU A 27 0.34 8.93 -7.66
N THR A 28 -0.73 9.40 -8.28
CA THR A 28 -1.75 10.16 -7.57
C THR A 28 -3.08 9.46 -7.79
N ARG A 29 -3.76 9.16 -6.69
CA ARG A 29 -5.03 8.43 -6.75
C ARG A 29 -5.99 8.98 -5.73
N THR A 30 -7.26 8.90 -6.05
CA THR A 30 -8.33 9.28 -5.13
C THR A 30 -8.84 8.03 -4.43
N GLY A 31 -9.11 8.16 -3.15
CA GLY A 31 -9.61 7.03 -2.40
C GLY A 31 -9.96 7.42 -0.98
N TYR A 32 -10.11 6.41 -0.14
CA TYR A 32 -10.44 6.66 1.27
C TYR A 32 -9.71 5.66 2.14
N ILE A 33 -9.56 6.03 3.41
CA ILE A 33 -8.82 5.21 4.37
C ILE A 33 -9.72 4.10 4.89
N LEU A 34 -9.22 2.89 4.85
CA LEU A 34 -9.93 1.73 5.36
C LEU A 34 -9.54 1.43 6.80
N GLU A 35 -8.25 1.46 7.09
CA GLU A 35 -7.76 1.11 8.40
C GLU A 35 -6.50 1.90 8.70
N ILE A 36 -6.29 2.23 9.97
CA ILE A 36 -5.14 3.03 10.39
C ILE A 36 -4.35 2.23 11.41
N TYR A 37 -3.05 2.12 11.18
CA TYR A 37 -2.15 1.38 12.06
C TYR A 37 -1.23 2.36 12.76
N ASP A 38 -1.71 2.88 13.89
CA ASP A 38 -1.02 3.94 14.62
C ASP A 38 0.42 3.60 14.95
N LYS A 39 0.63 2.40 15.46
CA LYS A 39 1.96 2.04 15.92
C LYS A 39 2.96 1.88 14.81
N ASP A 40 2.47 1.51 13.63
CA ASP A 40 3.35 1.23 12.51
C ASP A 40 3.50 2.43 11.58
N GLY A 41 2.72 3.47 11.79
CA GLY A 41 2.78 4.63 10.90
C GLY A 41 2.31 4.30 9.50
N LYS A 42 1.27 3.49 9.39
CA LYS A 42 0.75 3.03 8.11
C LYS A 42 -0.76 3.13 8.06
N ALA A 43 -1.30 3.10 6.87
CA ALA A 43 -2.75 3.08 6.70
C ALA A 43 -3.10 2.37 5.40
N ASP A 44 -4.19 1.62 5.43
CA ASP A 44 -4.71 0.98 4.23
C ASP A 44 -5.66 1.94 3.56
N ALA A 45 -5.51 2.06 2.26
CA ALA A 45 -6.37 2.94 1.46
C ALA A 45 -7.03 2.15 0.36
N GLN A 46 -8.32 2.42 0.15
CA GLN A 46 -9.06 1.88 -0.99
C GLN A 46 -9.05 2.95 -2.07
N LEU A 47 -8.49 2.61 -3.23
CA LEU A 47 -8.36 3.57 -4.32
C LEU A 47 -9.46 3.35 -5.34
N TYR A 48 -9.95 4.44 -5.94
CA TYR A 48 -10.98 4.34 -6.97
C TYR A 48 -10.41 3.74 -8.25
N GLU A 49 -9.16 4.08 -8.56
CA GLU A 49 -8.49 3.50 -9.70
C GLU A 49 -7.26 2.74 -9.23
N PRO A 50 -6.93 1.64 -9.88
CA PRO A 50 -5.83 0.82 -9.39
C PRO A 50 -4.48 1.49 -9.61
N VAL A 51 -3.51 1.08 -8.78
CA VAL A 51 -2.13 1.45 -9.06
C VAL A 51 -1.65 0.65 -10.27
N GLU A 52 -0.45 0.93 -10.69
CA GLU A 52 0.05 0.35 -11.93
C GLU A 52 -0.03 -1.17 -11.97
N ASP A 53 0.18 -1.83 -10.84
CA ASP A 53 0.16 -3.29 -10.82
C ASP A 53 -1.24 -3.85 -10.67
N GLY A 54 -2.28 -3.01 -10.68
CA GLY A 54 -3.66 -3.48 -10.72
C GLY A 54 -4.38 -3.54 -9.40
N ARG A 55 -3.72 -3.31 -8.29
CA ARG A 55 -4.41 -3.41 -6.99
C ARG A 55 -5.10 -2.10 -6.65
N HIS A 56 -6.24 -2.23 -6.01
CA HIS A 56 -7.03 -1.09 -5.56
C HIS A 56 -6.79 -0.76 -4.09
N ILE A 57 -6.31 -1.71 -3.33
CA ILE A 57 -6.05 -1.49 -1.90
C ILE A 57 -4.54 -1.52 -1.69
N VAL A 58 -4.02 -0.45 -1.10
CA VAL A 58 -2.59 -0.36 -0.84
C VAL A 58 -2.38 0.04 0.61
N THR A 59 -1.27 -0.42 1.18
CA THR A 59 -0.88 0.00 2.51
C THR A 59 0.16 1.10 2.33
N LEU A 60 -0.20 2.29 2.80
CA LEU A 60 0.65 3.46 2.64
C LEU A 60 1.52 3.64 3.87
N ASP A 61 2.82 3.85 3.65
CA ASP A 61 3.72 4.24 4.71
C ASP A 61 3.63 5.74 4.87
N LEU A 62 3.32 6.20 6.06
CA LEU A 62 3.09 7.61 6.29
C LEU A 62 4.40 8.35 6.53
N PRO A 63 4.57 9.55 5.94
CA PRO A 63 5.76 10.33 6.21
C PRO A 63 5.67 10.96 7.61
N LYS A 64 6.77 11.52 8.06
CA LYS A 64 6.81 12.07 9.42
C LYS A 64 5.84 13.21 9.63
N ASN A 65 5.54 13.95 8.57
CA ASN A 65 4.67 15.10 8.72
C ASN A 65 3.18 14.74 8.65
N ILE A 66 2.86 13.48 8.39
CA ILE A 66 1.47 13.03 8.39
C ILE A 66 1.35 11.97 9.47
N LYS A 67 0.64 12.29 10.54
CA LYS A 67 0.49 11.37 11.65
C LYS A 67 -0.75 10.53 11.46
N PRO A 68 -0.76 9.30 12.00
CA PRO A 68 -1.97 8.48 11.90
C PRO A 68 -3.20 9.19 12.43
N THR A 69 -3.02 10.04 13.44
CA THR A 69 -4.16 10.77 14.02
C THR A 69 -4.68 11.84 13.08
N ASP A 70 -3.95 12.16 12.02
CA ASP A 70 -4.43 13.13 11.03
C ASP A 70 -5.38 12.50 10.03
N LEU A 71 -5.49 11.17 10.05
CA LEU A 71 -6.30 10.46 9.07
C LEU A 71 -7.68 10.17 9.65
N GLU A 72 -8.64 10.11 8.75
CA GLU A 72 -10.02 9.80 9.15
C GLU A 72 -10.57 8.77 8.18
N ARG A 73 -11.07 7.66 8.73
CA ARG A 73 -11.59 6.60 7.89
C ARG A 73 -12.85 7.03 7.19
N GLY A 74 -12.98 6.61 5.94
CA GLY A 74 -14.18 6.89 5.17
C GLY A 74 -14.21 8.25 4.52
N VAL A 75 -13.22 9.08 4.81
CA VAL A 75 -13.13 10.41 4.20
C VAL A 75 -12.34 10.29 2.92
N VAL A 76 -12.77 10.99 1.88
CA VAL A 76 -12.14 10.90 0.56
C VAL A 76 -10.98 11.87 0.48
N TYR A 77 -9.85 11.36 0.06
CA TYR A 77 -8.64 12.14 -0.10
C TYR A 77 -8.05 11.91 -1.48
N GLU A 78 -7.21 12.84 -1.89
CA GLU A 78 -6.32 12.61 -3.01
C GLU A 78 -4.95 12.28 -2.42
N PHE A 79 -4.46 11.09 -2.74
CA PHE A 79 -3.17 10.62 -2.22
C PHE A 79 -2.12 10.71 -3.30
N THR A 80 -0.97 11.28 -2.97
CA THR A 80 0.20 11.24 -3.83
C THR A 80 1.24 10.41 -3.11
N PHE A 81 1.70 9.36 -3.75
CA PHE A 81 2.62 8.43 -3.11
C PHE A 81 3.62 7.90 -4.12
N GLU A 82 4.71 7.35 -3.60
CA GLU A 82 5.71 6.68 -4.42
C GLU A 82 5.49 5.18 -4.36
N SER A 83 5.47 4.57 -5.53
CA SER A 83 5.32 3.14 -5.67
C SER A 83 6.69 2.55 -5.95
N LEU A 84 7.14 1.62 -5.11
CA LEU A 84 8.41 0.97 -5.27
C LEU A 84 8.18 -0.52 -5.47
N LYS A 85 8.97 -1.10 -6.36
CA LYS A 85 8.86 -2.52 -6.67
C LYS A 85 10.24 -3.13 -6.68
N ALA A 86 10.42 -4.23 -5.96
CA ALA A 86 11.66 -4.97 -5.93
C ALA A 86 11.36 -6.38 -6.42
N PRO A 87 11.71 -6.71 -7.67
CA PRO A 87 11.39 -8.04 -8.19
C PRO A 87 12.15 -9.13 -7.43
N LEU A 88 11.51 -10.25 -7.25
CA LEU A 88 12.13 -11.40 -6.63
C LEU A 88 12.52 -12.40 -7.71
N SER A 89 13.53 -13.22 -7.44
CA SER A 89 13.94 -14.21 -8.40
C SER A 89 12.83 -15.23 -8.59
N LYS A 90 12.84 -15.88 -9.73
CA LYS A 90 11.88 -16.90 -10.02
C LYS A 90 11.92 -18.01 -8.99
N LYS A 91 13.12 -18.33 -8.51
CA LYS A 91 13.29 -19.38 -7.53
C LYS A 91 12.58 -19.05 -6.22
N VAL A 92 12.71 -17.82 -5.75
CA VAL A 92 12.04 -17.40 -4.53
C VAL A 92 10.53 -17.36 -4.73
N ALA A 93 10.10 -16.81 -5.86
CA ALA A 93 8.66 -16.72 -6.14
C ALA A 93 8.03 -18.11 -6.20
N GLU A 94 8.72 -19.06 -6.81
CA GLU A 94 8.21 -20.43 -6.88
C GLU A 94 8.15 -21.08 -5.51
N PHE A 95 9.19 -20.86 -4.70
CA PHE A 95 9.19 -21.41 -3.35
C PHE A 95 7.99 -20.91 -2.56
N LEU A 96 7.77 -19.59 -2.59
CA LEU A 96 6.69 -19.01 -1.83
C LEU A 96 5.35 -19.56 -2.29
N LYS A 97 5.16 -19.73 -3.58
CA LYS A 97 3.90 -20.21 -4.09
C LYS A 97 3.67 -21.66 -3.72
N LYS A 98 4.68 -22.51 -3.87
CA LYS A 98 4.51 -23.93 -3.65
C LYS A 98 4.52 -24.31 -2.17
N GLU A 99 5.41 -23.71 -1.40
CA GLU A 99 5.61 -24.15 -0.03
C GLU A 99 4.80 -23.36 0.98
N LYS A 100 4.47 -22.12 0.65
CA LYS A 100 3.78 -21.26 1.60
C LYS A 100 2.46 -20.72 1.05
N GLU A 101 2.14 -21.07 -0.21
CA GLU A 101 0.90 -20.63 -0.84
C GLU A 101 0.80 -19.11 -0.89
N ILE A 102 1.94 -18.46 -1.02
CA ILE A 102 2.00 -17.01 -1.16
C ILE A 102 2.30 -16.68 -2.61
N ASP A 103 1.38 -15.98 -3.25
CA ASP A 103 1.56 -15.62 -4.65
C ASP A 103 2.21 -14.25 -4.70
N MET A 104 3.54 -14.22 -4.70
CA MET A 104 4.29 -12.98 -4.65
C MET A 104 5.54 -13.09 -5.51
N ASP A 105 5.67 -12.22 -6.49
CA ASP A 105 6.85 -12.21 -7.36
C ASP A 105 7.67 -10.94 -7.19
N ALA A 106 7.26 -10.07 -6.29
CA ALA A 106 7.99 -8.83 -6.03
C ALA A 106 7.57 -8.29 -4.68
N VAL A 107 8.45 -7.48 -4.11
CA VAL A 107 8.15 -6.75 -2.88
C VAL A 107 7.68 -5.36 -3.30
N TYR A 108 6.59 -4.91 -2.73
CA TYR A 108 6.03 -3.60 -3.05
C TYR A 108 6.04 -2.72 -1.82
N GLN A 109 6.24 -1.45 -2.02
CA GLN A 109 6.16 -0.47 -0.96
C GLN A 109 5.53 0.80 -1.51
N PHE A 110 4.65 1.41 -0.73
CA PHE A 110 3.95 2.63 -1.14
C PHE A 110 4.19 3.67 -0.07
N ASN A 111 4.97 4.70 -0.42
CA ASN A 111 5.32 5.76 0.53
C ASN A 111 4.47 6.98 0.25
N LEU A 112 3.59 7.30 1.18
CA LEU A 112 2.74 8.48 1.01
C LEU A 112 3.60 9.73 1.06
N LYS A 113 3.39 10.62 0.09
CA LYS A 113 4.13 11.87 0.02
C LYS A 113 3.26 13.03 0.48
N LYS A 114 2.02 13.04 0.05
CA LYS A 114 1.09 14.05 0.51
C LYS A 114 -0.34 13.57 0.34
N MET A 115 -1.23 14.20 1.03
CA MET A 115 -2.61 13.82 1.08
C MET A 115 -3.44 15.08 1.19
N GLU A 116 -4.45 15.21 0.35
CA GLU A 116 -5.31 16.37 0.37
C GLU A 116 -6.75 15.93 0.51
N LEU A 117 -7.46 16.59 1.39
CA LEU A 117 -8.87 16.33 1.57
C LEU A 117 -9.61 16.87 0.36
N LEU A 118 -10.45 16.04 -0.23
CA LEU A 118 -11.23 16.49 -1.35
C LEU A 118 -12.54 17.07 -0.88
N ASP A 119 -12.94 18.17 -1.51
CA ASP A 119 -14.21 18.81 -1.17
C ASP A 119 -15.37 18.17 -1.84
N VAL A 120 -15.16 17.09 -2.54
CA VAL A 120 -16.23 16.47 -3.28
C VAL A 120 -17.38 16.14 -2.39
N SER A 121 -17.08 15.58 -1.23
CA SER A 121 -18.17 15.18 -0.35
C SER A 121 -18.95 16.36 0.13
N SER A 122 -18.30 17.45 0.44
CA SER A 122 -19.02 18.61 0.91
C SER A 122 -19.79 19.26 -0.22
N GLU A 123 -19.25 19.18 -1.41
CA GLU A 123 -19.97 19.75 -2.53
C GLU A 123 -21.19 18.94 -2.87
N GLU A 124 -21.09 17.65 -2.74
CA GLU A 124 -22.24 16.84 -3.02
C GLU A 124 -23.35 17.10 -2.12
N SER A 125 -23.03 17.47 -0.96
CA SER A 125 -24.07 17.72 -0.03
C SER A 125 -24.87 18.89 -0.48
N THR A 126 -24.39 19.56 -1.44
CA THR A 126 -25.12 20.64 -1.95
C THR A 126 -25.88 20.22 -3.16
N GLU A 127 -25.46 19.76 -3.61
CA GLU A 127 -25.78 19.62 -4.42
C GLU A 127 -26.40 19.02 -4.73
N GLU A 128 -26.43 18.85 -4.58
CA GLU A 128 -26.86 18.53 -4.84
C GLU A 128 -27.47 18.45 -4.90
N ILE A 129 -27.65 18.68 -4.89
CA ILE A 129 -28.18 18.79 -4.91
C ILE A 129 -28.75 19.16 -5.26
N GLU A 130 -28.68 19.44 -5.47
CA GLU A 130 -29.13 19.91 -5.79
C GLU A 130 -29.56 19.93 -6.30
N GLU A 131 -29.68 19.88 -6.39
CA GLU A 131 -30.07 20.07 -6.82
C GLU A 131 -30.59 19.97 -7.07
#